data_47b2314321af01012935262443df4b60
#
_entry.id   47b2314321af01012935262443df4b60
#
_cell.length_a   1.000
_cell.length_b   1.000
_cell.length_c   1.000
_cell.angle_alpha   90.00
_cell.angle_beta   90.00
_cell.angle_gamma   90.00
#
_symmetry.space_group_name_H-M   'P 1'
#
loop_
_entity.id
_entity.type
_entity.pdbx_description
1 polymer ?
#
loop_
_entity_poly.entity_id
_entity_poly.type
_entity_poly.pdbx_seq_one_letter_code
_entity_poly.pdbx_strand_id
1 'polypeptide(L)'
;MNIDYLKNTTFFENSLLDFTYFVLILTIGLLLKRLFINYICKSIFNYLTKESDEENFSDFKNDTIKPLNLFFNLSVLFLAFSQINFPSSWQLADKTQFGLKLFIDKGFSLIYIFSILKVILKIISYVGSQLLKKARKTENKMDDQLIPFAVEIIKILAIIFGLFIVLSNVFNVNITALATGLGIGGIAIAMASKESLENLLGSFTIFFDQPFTVGDIVTVGNITGLVEKVGFRSTRIRTFDKSLVSVPNKKMVDAELDNLGKRDVRRVKFYLGLTYDTKIDQIKKIVSEIENLIKNHKLTTENCMVKFQEFGASSLDILIVYFVNSPNWEDLTNVKQEINFEIMNIVKSNDSDFAFPSTTVYLEK
;
A
#
# COMPACT_ATOMS: atom_id res chain seq x y z
N MET A 1 5.22 -46.37 50.62
CA MET A 1 4.04 -45.64 51.08
C MET A 1 2.87 -46.17 50.25
N ASN A 2 1.84 -46.78 50.89
CA ASN A 2 0.80 -47.53 50.15
C ASN A 2 -0.15 -46.51 49.51
N ILE A 3 -0.35 -46.53 48.19
CA ILE A 3 -1.21 -45.60 47.44
C ILE A 3 -2.64 -45.66 47.96
N ASP A 4 -3.07 -46.86 48.43
CA ASP A 4 -4.40 -47.02 48.98
C ASP A 4 -4.61 -46.27 50.29
N TYR A 5 -3.55 -46.12 51.11
CA TYR A 5 -3.58 -45.29 52.33
C TYR A 5 -3.80 -43.79 51.99
N LEU A 6 -3.15 -43.31 50.95
CA LEU A 6 -3.25 -41.92 50.49
C LEU A 6 -4.65 -41.60 49.91
N LYS A 7 -5.29 -42.58 49.27
CA LYS A 7 -6.64 -42.45 48.75
C LYS A 7 -7.75 -42.47 49.83
N ASN A 8 -7.57 -43.31 50.85
CA ASN A 8 -8.60 -43.54 51.83
C ASN A 8 -8.57 -42.57 53.00
N THR A 9 -7.45 -41.85 53.19
CA THR A 9 -7.35 -40.81 54.22
C THR A 9 -7.82 -39.45 53.64
N THR A 10 -8.96 -38.97 54.11
CA THR A 10 -9.55 -37.70 53.62
C THR A 10 -9.39 -36.59 54.67
N PHE A 11 -9.00 -35.41 54.25
CA PHE A 11 -8.95 -34.20 55.05
C PHE A 11 -9.66 -33.08 54.31
N PHE A 12 -10.63 -32.42 54.91
CA PHE A 12 -11.53 -31.45 54.28
C PHE A 12 -12.13 -31.97 52.94
N GLU A 13 -12.60 -33.22 52.94
CA GLU A 13 -13.22 -33.90 51.79
C GLU A 13 -12.27 -34.10 50.59
N ASN A 14 -10.97 -33.82 50.73
CA ASN A 14 -9.96 -34.10 49.75
C ASN A 14 -9.10 -35.28 50.25
N SER A 15 -8.68 -36.15 49.36
CA SER A 15 -7.77 -37.24 49.70
C SER A 15 -6.34 -36.69 49.97
N LEU A 16 -5.57 -37.38 50.79
CA LEU A 16 -4.15 -37.03 50.93
C LEU A 16 -3.42 -37.07 49.59
N LEU A 17 -3.90 -37.80 48.64
CA LEU A 17 -3.38 -37.88 47.28
C LEU A 17 -3.61 -36.58 46.53
N ASP A 18 -4.75 -35.89 46.68
CA ASP A 18 -5.03 -34.60 46.06
C ASP A 18 -4.09 -33.53 46.62
N PHE A 19 -3.83 -33.53 47.92
CA PHE A 19 -2.82 -32.64 48.53
C PHE A 19 -1.42 -32.96 48.06
N THR A 20 -1.05 -34.20 47.84
CA THR A 20 0.26 -34.56 47.29
C THR A 20 0.40 -34.05 45.83
N TYR A 21 -0.64 -34.17 45.00
CA TYR A 21 -0.65 -33.63 43.67
C TYR A 21 -0.55 -32.09 43.70
N PHE A 22 -1.29 -31.42 44.58
CA PHE A 22 -1.21 -29.98 44.75
C PHE A 22 0.22 -29.51 45.04
N VAL A 23 0.87 -30.09 46.06
CA VAL A 23 2.24 -29.78 46.46
C VAL A 23 3.24 -30.11 45.33
N LEU A 24 3.05 -31.24 44.66
CA LEU A 24 3.91 -31.71 43.57
C LEU A 24 3.82 -30.76 42.36
N ILE A 25 2.63 -30.33 41.96
CA ILE A 25 2.45 -29.36 40.87
C ILE A 25 3.11 -28.02 41.23
N LEU A 26 2.91 -27.52 42.45
CA LEU A 26 3.56 -26.27 42.89
C LEU A 26 5.09 -26.40 42.90
N THR A 27 5.63 -27.46 43.48
CA THR A 27 7.09 -27.63 43.57
C THR A 27 7.74 -27.84 42.20
N ILE A 28 7.18 -28.74 41.36
CA ILE A 28 7.67 -28.94 40.01
C ILE A 28 7.49 -27.67 39.17
N GLY A 29 6.34 -27.02 39.25
CA GLY A 29 6.08 -25.76 38.53
C GLY A 29 7.10 -24.67 38.88
N LEU A 30 7.41 -24.49 40.17
CA LEU A 30 8.40 -23.51 40.60
C LEU A 30 9.83 -23.88 40.18
N LEU A 31 10.18 -25.16 40.22
CA LEU A 31 11.51 -25.66 39.78
C LEU A 31 11.68 -25.51 38.26
N LEU A 32 10.67 -25.87 37.49
CA LEU A 32 10.72 -25.81 36.02
C LEU A 32 10.52 -24.39 35.46
N LYS A 33 10.02 -23.46 36.26
CA LYS A 33 9.70 -22.09 35.86
C LYS A 33 10.80 -21.44 35.03
N ARG A 34 12.05 -21.46 35.54
CA ARG A 34 13.18 -20.80 34.89
C ARG A 34 13.52 -21.44 33.53
N LEU A 35 13.44 -22.75 33.44
CA LEU A 35 13.67 -23.48 32.19
C LEU A 35 12.58 -23.18 31.18
N PHE A 36 11.31 -23.24 31.60
CA PHE A 36 10.16 -23.00 30.74
C PHE A 36 10.12 -21.59 30.17
N ILE A 37 10.36 -20.56 31.02
CA ILE A 37 10.37 -19.16 30.61
C ILE A 37 11.53 -18.91 29.64
N ASN A 38 12.73 -19.44 29.93
CA ASN A 38 13.86 -19.33 29.01
C ASN A 38 13.57 -19.99 27.66
N TYR A 39 12.96 -21.18 27.68
CA TYR A 39 12.57 -21.89 26.47
C TYR A 39 11.56 -21.12 25.63
N ILE A 40 10.49 -20.59 26.27
CA ILE A 40 9.48 -19.78 25.59
C ILE A 40 10.09 -18.50 25.05
N CYS A 41 10.84 -17.76 25.85
CA CYS A 41 11.52 -16.52 25.39
C CYS A 41 12.40 -16.81 24.18
N LYS A 42 13.21 -17.90 24.21
CA LYS A 42 14.09 -18.27 23.12
C LYS A 42 13.31 -18.71 21.87
N SER A 43 12.23 -19.48 22.05
CA SER A 43 11.36 -19.91 20.94
C SER A 43 10.67 -18.74 20.24
N ILE A 44 10.09 -17.82 21.01
CA ILE A 44 9.44 -16.61 20.46
C ILE A 44 10.50 -15.73 19.78
N PHE A 45 11.64 -15.51 20.41
CA PHE A 45 12.72 -14.71 19.85
C PHE A 45 13.23 -15.28 18.53
N ASN A 46 13.51 -16.58 18.45
CA ASN A 46 13.98 -17.26 17.24
C ASN A 46 12.95 -17.21 16.11
N TYR A 47 11.66 -17.25 16.45
CA TYR A 47 10.58 -17.10 15.46
C TYR A 47 10.47 -15.69 14.90
N LEU A 48 10.69 -14.67 15.75
CA LEU A 48 10.57 -13.26 15.38
C LEU A 48 11.84 -12.68 14.72
N THR A 49 13.01 -13.21 15.10
CA THR A 49 14.31 -12.74 14.62
C THR A 49 15.09 -13.88 14.00
N LYS A 50 15.41 -13.76 12.68
CA LYS A 50 16.27 -14.75 11.99
C LYS A 50 17.74 -14.61 12.35
N GLU A 51 18.12 -13.58 13.11
CA GLU A 51 19.51 -13.31 13.52
C GLU A 51 19.68 -13.68 15.00
N SER A 52 20.68 -14.51 15.28
CA SER A 52 21.11 -14.87 16.64
C SER A 52 21.98 -13.76 17.23
N ASP A 53 21.38 -12.64 17.59
CA ASP A 53 22.04 -11.53 18.27
C ASP A 53 21.76 -11.65 19.78
N GLU A 54 22.78 -11.99 20.56
CA GLU A 54 22.67 -12.23 22.01
C GLU A 54 22.24 -10.99 22.78
N GLU A 55 22.66 -9.80 22.36
CA GLU A 55 22.30 -8.53 22.98
C GLU A 55 20.81 -8.24 22.81
N ASN A 56 20.28 -8.40 21.61
CA ASN A 56 18.85 -8.25 21.33
C ASN A 56 18.00 -9.31 22.05
N PHE A 57 18.53 -10.53 22.28
CA PHE A 57 17.85 -11.54 23.09
C PHE A 57 17.78 -11.16 24.56
N SER A 58 18.83 -10.59 25.10
CA SER A 58 18.86 -10.12 26.50
C SER A 58 17.82 -9.01 26.74
N ASP A 59 17.72 -8.06 25.83
CA ASP A 59 16.73 -6.97 25.87
C ASP A 59 15.31 -7.51 25.79
N PHE A 60 15.03 -8.40 24.83
CA PHE A 60 13.73 -9.07 24.70
C PHE A 60 13.33 -9.81 25.96
N LYS A 61 14.28 -10.59 26.52
CA LYS A 61 14.05 -11.37 27.72
C LYS A 61 13.76 -10.47 28.92
N ASN A 62 14.52 -9.40 29.11
CA ASN A 62 14.35 -8.46 30.23
C ASN A 62 12.97 -7.79 30.19
N ASP A 63 12.50 -7.42 29.00
CA ASP A 63 11.19 -6.79 28.80
C ASP A 63 10.02 -7.77 28.97
N THR A 64 10.20 -9.04 28.59
CA THR A 64 9.12 -10.02 28.51
C THR A 64 9.08 -10.93 29.73
N ILE A 65 10.16 -11.03 30.51
CA ILE A 65 10.27 -11.96 31.65
C ILE A 65 9.24 -11.69 32.77
N LYS A 66 8.95 -10.41 33.06
CA LYS A 66 8.01 -10.05 34.14
C LYS A 66 6.57 -10.50 33.81
N PRO A 67 5.97 -10.16 32.64
CA PRO A 67 4.64 -10.64 32.29
C PRO A 67 4.59 -12.17 32.09
N LEU A 68 5.62 -12.80 31.55
CA LEU A 68 5.69 -14.25 31.44
C LEU A 68 5.77 -14.95 32.79
N ASN A 69 6.52 -14.38 33.75
CA ASN A 69 6.56 -14.89 35.12
C ASN A 69 5.18 -14.84 35.79
N LEU A 70 4.43 -13.75 35.60
CA LEU A 70 3.08 -13.62 36.13
C LEU A 70 2.15 -14.66 35.53
N PHE A 71 2.15 -14.76 34.20
CA PHE A 71 1.34 -15.77 33.47
C PHE A 71 1.65 -17.19 33.91
N PHE A 72 2.94 -17.56 33.99
CA PHE A 72 3.36 -18.90 34.40
C PHE A 72 2.96 -19.22 35.84
N ASN A 73 3.19 -18.27 36.77
CA ASN A 73 2.81 -18.48 38.18
C ASN A 73 1.29 -18.68 38.32
N LEU A 74 0.48 -17.89 37.61
CA LEU A 74 -0.97 -18.03 37.61
C LEU A 74 -1.39 -19.38 37.00
N SER A 75 -0.72 -19.82 35.93
CA SER A 75 -1.00 -21.14 35.33
C SER A 75 -0.68 -22.30 36.28
N VAL A 76 0.46 -22.23 36.99
CA VAL A 76 0.84 -23.24 37.98
C VAL A 76 -0.14 -23.24 39.16
N LEU A 77 -0.53 -22.06 39.65
CA LEU A 77 -1.54 -21.93 40.71
C LEU A 77 -2.88 -22.52 40.26
N PHE A 78 -3.32 -22.22 39.05
CA PHE A 78 -4.57 -22.77 38.53
C PHE A 78 -4.57 -24.30 38.50
N LEU A 79 -3.49 -24.88 37.95
CA LEU A 79 -3.33 -26.34 37.86
C LEU A 79 -3.23 -26.99 39.26
N ALA A 80 -2.57 -26.33 40.20
CA ALA A 80 -2.49 -26.83 41.56
C ALA A 80 -3.85 -26.78 42.25
N PHE A 81 -4.54 -25.62 42.23
CA PHE A 81 -5.84 -25.48 42.86
C PHE A 81 -6.97 -26.28 42.20
N SER A 82 -6.83 -26.68 40.96
CA SER A 82 -7.77 -27.58 40.29
C SER A 82 -7.81 -28.99 40.87
N GLN A 83 -6.81 -29.38 41.67
CA GLN A 83 -6.74 -30.67 42.37
C GLN A 83 -7.48 -30.67 43.69
N ILE A 84 -7.82 -29.50 44.25
CA ILE A 84 -8.44 -29.37 45.58
C ILE A 84 -9.88 -28.89 45.44
N ASN A 85 -10.80 -29.62 46.08
CA ASN A 85 -12.18 -29.22 46.19
C ASN A 85 -12.45 -28.45 47.49
N PHE A 86 -13.31 -27.44 47.44
CA PHE A 86 -13.79 -26.78 48.67
C PHE A 86 -14.73 -27.70 49.42
N PRO A 87 -14.57 -27.85 50.78
CA PRO A 87 -15.40 -28.72 51.57
C PRO A 87 -16.89 -28.35 51.45
N SER A 88 -17.76 -29.36 51.38
CA SER A 88 -19.22 -29.17 51.35
C SER A 88 -19.74 -28.54 52.67
N SER A 89 -19.03 -28.81 53.78
CA SER A 89 -19.31 -28.25 55.07
C SER A 89 -19.25 -26.70 55.13
N TRP A 90 -18.56 -26.06 54.19
CA TRP A 90 -18.52 -24.60 54.09
C TRP A 90 -19.76 -24.00 53.42
N GLN A 91 -20.67 -24.84 52.91
CA GLN A 91 -21.92 -24.44 52.24
C GLN A 91 -21.74 -23.30 51.21
N LEU A 92 -20.58 -23.32 50.52
CA LEU A 92 -20.29 -22.29 49.52
C LEU A 92 -21.19 -22.49 48.30
N ALA A 93 -21.85 -21.41 47.89
CA ALA A 93 -22.68 -21.41 46.69
C ALA A 93 -21.85 -21.86 45.47
N ASP A 94 -22.49 -22.49 44.50
CA ASP A 94 -21.87 -22.93 43.27
C ASP A 94 -21.29 -21.76 42.48
N LYS A 95 -20.35 -22.06 41.60
CA LYS A 95 -19.66 -21.03 40.74
C LYS A 95 -20.64 -20.21 39.89
N THR A 96 -21.88 -20.66 39.72
CA THR A 96 -22.94 -19.97 38.97
C THR A 96 -23.78 -19.03 39.83
N GLN A 97 -23.70 -19.18 41.15
CA GLN A 97 -24.45 -18.37 42.11
C GLN A 97 -23.53 -17.35 42.78
N PHE A 98 -24.11 -16.22 43.20
CA PHE A 98 -23.36 -15.17 43.90
C PHE A 98 -22.77 -15.71 45.20
N GLY A 99 -21.45 -15.72 45.30
CA GLY A 99 -20.72 -16.26 46.43
C GLY A 99 -19.22 -16.25 46.27
N LEU A 100 -18.50 -16.71 47.32
CA LEU A 100 -17.03 -16.67 47.35
C LEU A 100 -16.37 -17.42 46.19
N LYS A 101 -16.91 -18.59 45.80
CA LYS A 101 -16.38 -19.36 44.65
C LYS A 101 -16.44 -18.59 43.35
N LEU A 102 -17.56 -17.88 43.10
CA LEU A 102 -17.73 -17.03 41.92
C LEU A 102 -16.69 -15.89 41.92
N PHE A 103 -16.51 -15.22 43.05
CA PHE A 103 -15.53 -14.12 43.15
C PHE A 103 -14.10 -14.57 42.90
N ILE A 104 -13.69 -15.70 43.46
CA ILE A 104 -12.36 -16.27 43.27
C ILE A 104 -12.16 -16.66 41.79
N ASP A 105 -13.13 -17.35 41.18
CA ASP A 105 -13.07 -17.83 39.81
C ASP A 105 -13.00 -16.65 38.80
N LYS A 106 -13.89 -15.66 38.96
CA LYS A 106 -13.92 -14.48 38.08
C LYS A 106 -12.74 -13.56 38.30
N GLY A 107 -12.31 -13.36 39.56
CA GLY A 107 -11.13 -12.57 39.88
C GLY A 107 -9.85 -13.21 39.32
N PHE A 108 -9.71 -14.53 39.47
CA PHE A 108 -8.61 -15.27 38.89
C PHE A 108 -8.61 -15.15 37.34
N SER A 109 -9.74 -15.40 36.69
CA SER A 109 -9.92 -15.29 35.25
C SER A 109 -9.53 -13.90 34.73
N LEU A 110 -9.94 -12.83 35.43
CA LEU A 110 -9.59 -11.46 35.08
C LEU A 110 -8.07 -11.23 35.13
N ILE A 111 -7.40 -11.63 36.22
CA ILE A 111 -5.95 -11.47 36.38
C ILE A 111 -5.21 -12.32 35.36
N TYR A 112 -5.71 -13.52 35.07
CA TYR A 112 -5.12 -14.44 34.09
C TYR A 112 -5.19 -13.87 32.66
N ILE A 113 -6.36 -13.40 32.22
CA ILE A 113 -6.54 -12.76 30.91
C ILE A 113 -5.66 -11.51 30.80
N PHE A 114 -5.60 -10.70 31.87
CA PHE A 114 -4.74 -9.51 31.90
C PHE A 114 -3.24 -9.86 31.80
N SER A 115 -2.81 -10.99 32.40
CA SER A 115 -1.44 -11.46 32.30
C SER A 115 -1.07 -11.87 30.85
N ILE A 116 -1.99 -12.57 30.16
CA ILE A 116 -1.83 -12.93 28.75
C ILE A 116 -1.75 -11.66 27.88
N LEU A 117 -2.69 -10.72 28.08
CA LEU A 117 -2.72 -9.46 27.34
C LEU A 117 -1.40 -8.69 27.51
N LYS A 118 -0.84 -8.62 28.72
CA LYS A 118 0.46 -8.00 28.97
C LYS A 118 1.59 -8.68 28.18
N VAL A 119 1.59 -10.00 28.08
CA VAL A 119 2.58 -10.73 27.26
C VAL A 119 2.44 -10.34 25.79
N ILE A 120 1.22 -10.36 25.25
CA ILE A 120 0.93 -9.99 23.85
C ILE A 120 1.38 -8.56 23.56
N LEU A 121 1.03 -7.59 24.41
CA LEU A 121 1.41 -6.19 24.25
C LEU A 121 2.93 -5.98 24.27
N LYS A 122 3.65 -6.76 25.10
CA LYS A 122 5.13 -6.72 25.13
C LYS A 122 5.75 -7.30 23.86
N ILE A 123 5.21 -8.40 23.34
CA ILE A 123 5.64 -8.96 22.06
C ILE A 123 5.42 -7.97 20.92
N ILE A 124 4.25 -7.34 20.84
CA ILE A 124 3.95 -6.32 19.83
C ILE A 124 4.93 -5.15 19.93
N SER A 125 5.21 -4.65 21.15
CA SER A 125 6.16 -3.57 21.38
C SER A 125 7.58 -3.94 20.94
N TYR A 126 8.02 -5.17 21.24
CA TYR A 126 9.34 -5.64 20.86
C TYR A 126 9.47 -5.75 19.32
N VAL A 127 8.50 -6.38 18.64
CA VAL A 127 8.49 -6.45 17.17
C VAL A 127 8.53 -5.05 16.56
N GLY A 128 7.74 -4.11 17.10
CA GLY A 128 7.76 -2.71 16.68
C GLY A 128 9.13 -2.06 16.84
N SER A 129 9.80 -2.28 17.97
CA SER A 129 11.13 -1.73 18.22
C SER A 129 12.20 -2.29 17.25
N GLN A 130 12.13 -3.57 16.91
CA GLN A 130 13.04 -4.19 15.94
C GLN A 130 12.79 -3.68 14.51
N LEU A 131 11.52 -3.53 14.11
CA LEU A 131 11.18 -2.92 12.82
C LEU A 131 11.68 -1.49 12.74
N LEU A 132 11.52 -0.71 13.81
CA LEU A 132 12.00 0.67 13.87
C LEU A 132 13.53 0.76 13.83
N LYS A 133 14.25 -0.14 14.52
CA LYS A 133 15.71 -0.22 14.43
C LYS A 133 16.19 -0.51 12.99
N LYS A 134 15.47 -1.36 12.26
CA LYS A 134 15.76 -1.65 10.83
C LYS A 134 15.44 -0.46 9.92
N ALA A 135 14.31 0.20 10.14
CA ALA A 135 13.89 1.38 9.38
C ALA A 135 14.88 2.53 9.50
N ARG A 136 15.41 2.79 10.69
CA ARG A 136 16.42 3.85 10.93
C ARG A 136 17.74 3.64 10.19
N LYS A 137 18.01 2.44 9.67
CA LYS A 137 19.18 2.16 8.83
C LYS A 137 18.94 2.53 7.35
N THR A 138 17.70 2.83 6.98
CA THR A 138 17.32 3.28 5.64
C THR A 138 17.22 4.80 5.59
N GLU A 139 17.45 5.41 4.43
CA GLU A 139 17.37 6.87 4.26
C GLU A 139 15.93 7.42 4.30
N ASN A 140 14.93 6.54 4.34
CA ASN A 140 13.52 6.92 4.26
C ASN A 140 12.95 7.24 5.64
N LYS A 141 12.92 8.52 6.02
CA LYS A 141 12.34 9.00 7.30
C LYS A 141 10.85 8.72 7.51
N MET A 142 10.14 8.26 6.47
CA MET A 142 8.70 7.98 6.54
C MET A 142 8.42 6.70 7.33
N ASP A 143 9.31 5.70 7.23
CA ASP A 143 9.20 4.45 7.95
C ASP A 143 9.30 4.65 9.46
N ASP A 144 10.07 5.64 9.90
CA ASP A 144 10.23 6.02 11.31
C ASP A 144 8.92 6.50 11.96
N GLN A 145 7.99 7.04 11.17
CA GLN A 145 6.68 7.51 11.64
C GLN A 145 5.57 6.47 11.46
N LEU A 146 5.61 5.68 10.37
CA LEU A 146 4.58 4.69 10.08
C LEU A 146 4.65 3.48 11.03
N ILE A 147 5.85 3.00 11.37
CA ILE A 147 6.02 1.83 12.23
C ILE A 147 5.44 2.06 13.64
N PRO A 148 5.77 3.15 14.37
CA PRO A 148 5.14 3.42 15.66
C PRO A 148 3.62 3.52 15.59
N PHE A 149 3.08 4.19 14.57
CA PHE A 149 1.64 4.31 14.35
C PHE A 149 0.97 2.94 14.15
N ALA A 150 1.54 2.08 13.30
CA ALA A 150 1.05 0.72 13.08
C ALA A 150 1.09 -0.12 14.37
N VAL A 151 2.16 -0.02 15.14
CA VAL A 151 2.31 -0.72 16.43
C VAL A 151 1.22 -0.28 17.42
N GLU A 152 0.93 1.02 17.52
CA GLU A 152 -0.12 1.52 18.41
C GLU A 152 -1.52 1.03 17.98
N ILE A 153 -1.82 1.01 16.67
CA ILE A 153 -3.08 0.44 16.16
C ILE A 153 -3.20 -1.04 16.56
N ILE A 154 -2.14 -1.84 16.36
CA ILE A 154 -2.16 -3.27 16.70
C ILE A 154 -2.34 -3.47 18.22
N LYS A 155 -1.72 -2.63 19.06
CA LYS A 155 -1.93 -2.66 20.51
C LYS A 155 -3.38 -2.34 20.89
N ILE A 156 -3.96 -1.31 20.28
CA ILE A 156 -5.37 -0.94 20.52
C ILE A 156 -6.28 -2.10 20.15
N LEU A 157 -6.08 -2.74 19.00
CA LEU A 157 -6.85 -3.93 18.60
C LEU A 157 -6.68 -5.07 19.61
N ALA A 158 -5.45 -5.35 20.06
CA ALA A 158 -5.19 -6.38 21.07
C ALA A 158 -5.92 -6.08 22.40
N ILE A 159 -5.96 -4.82 22.83
CA ILE A 159 -6.69 -4.38 24.03
C ILE A 159 -8.20 -4.57 23.84
N ILE A 160 -8.77 -4.21 22.68
CA ILE A 160 -10.19 -4.40 22.36
C ILE A 160 -10.55 -5.89 22.41
N PHE A 161 -9.75 -6.76 21.80
CA PHE A 161 -9.97 -8.21 21.86
C PHE A 161 -9.82 -8.75 23.28
N GLY A 162 -8.82 -8.28 24.03
CA GLY A 162 -8.65 -8.62 25.45
C GLY A 162 -9.86 -8.21 26.29
N LEU A 163 -10.40 -7.02 26.06
CA LEU A 163 -11.62 -6.54 26.70
C LEU A 163 -12.82 -7.43 26.39
N PHE A 164 -12.99 -7.86 25.15
CA PHE A 164 -14.05 -8.79 24.76
C PHE A 164 -13.95 -10.12 25.47
N ILE A 165 -12.74 -10.67 25.59
CA ILE A 165 -12.50 -11.91 26.31
C ILE A 165 -12.88 -11.72 27.80
N VAL A 166 -12.54 -10.60 28.41
CA VAL A 166 -12.92 -10.28 29.80
C VAL A 166 -14.44 -10.16 29.95
N LEU A 167 -15.10 -9.39 29.06
CA LEU A 167 -16.55 -9.21 29.10
C LEU A 167 -17.30 -10.54 28.96
N SER A 168 -16.83 -11.43 28.07
CA SER A 168 -17.42 -12.74 27.88
C SER A 168 -17.21 -13.66 29.08
N ASN A 169 -15.95 -13.88 29.48
CA ASN A 169 -15.61 -14.91 30.46
C ASN A 169 -15.85 -14.47 31.90
N VAL A 170 -15.65 -13.18 32.21
CA VAL A 170 -15.82 -12.67 33.56
C VAL A 170 -17.25 -12.21 33.82
N PHE A 171 -17.81 -11.45 32.86
CA PHE A 171 -19.12 -10.82 33.03
C PHE A 171 -20.27 -11.54 32.32
N ASN A 172 -19.98 -12.64 31.59
CA ASN A 172 -20.95 -13.40 30.78
C ASN A 172 -21.75 -12.53 29.79
N VAL A 173 -21.12 -11.45 29.28
CA VAL A 173 -21.74 -10.56 28.29
C VAL A 173 -21.73 -11.25 26.93
N ASN A 174 -22.87 -11.13 26.22
CA ASN A 174 -22.95 -11.64 24.85
C ASN A 174 -22.06 -10.80 23.90
N ILE A 175 -20.89 -11.33 23.58
CA ILE A 175 -19.92 -10.66 22.67
C ILE A 175 -20.43 -10.55 21.24
N THR A 176 -21.39 -11.39 20.82
CA THR A 176 -21.94 -11.32 19.45
C THR A 176 -22.61 -9.96 19.22
N ALA A 177 -23.40 -9.48 20.18
CA ALA A 177 -24.04 -8.17 20.10
C ALA A 177 -23.00 -7.02 20.04
N LEU A 178 -21.96 -7.11 20.87
CA LEU A 178 -20.86 -6.12 20.87
C LEU A 178 -20.05 -6.16 19.57
N ALA A 179 -19.72 -7.35 19.07
CA ALA A 179 -19.01 -7.54 17.82
C ALA A 179 -19.83 -7.02 16.62
N THR A 180 -21.16 -7.24 16.62
CA THR A 180 -22.05 -6.70 15.59
C THR A 180 -22.05 -5.16 15.61
N GLY A 181 -22.14 -4.55 16.79
CA GLY A 181 -22.07 -3.09 16.95
C GLY A 181 -20.73 -2.52 16.45
N LEU A 182 -19.62 -3.16 16.82
CA LEU A 182 -18.29 -2.79 16.31
C LEU A 182 -18.14 -3.04 14.80
N GLY A 183 -18.78 -4.08 14.26
CA GLY A 183 -18.81 -4.36 12.84
C GLY A 183 -19.45 -3.21 12.05
N ILE A 184 -20.59 -2.69 12.51
CA ILE A 184 -21.25 -1.53 11.90
C ILE A 184 -20.36 -0.29 11.99
N GLY A 185 -19.77 -0.01 13.15
CA GLY A 185 -18.80 1.07 13.32
C GLY A 185 -17.55 0.89 12.43
N GLY A 186 -17.09 -0.35 12.29
CA GLY A 186 -15.99 -0.71 11.40
C GLY A 186 -16.28 -0.43 9.91
N ILE A 187 -17.52 -0.70 9.46
CA ILE A 187 -17.96 -0.35 8.09
C ILE A 187 -17.91 1.17 7.89
N ALA A 188 -18.38 1.95 8.86
CA ALA A 188 -18.33 3.42 8.79
C ALA A 188 -16.88 3.93 8.67
N ILE A 189 -15.95 3.38 9.47
CA ILE A 189 -14.52 3.72 9.39
C ILE A 189 -13.93 3.28 8.05
N ALA A 190 -14.27 2.09 7.57
CA ALA A 190 -13.81 1.57 6.28
C ALA A 190 -14.28 2.47 5.12
N MET A 191 -15.54 2.91 5.14
CA MET A 191 -16.07 3.85 4.15
C MET A 191 -15.38 5.22 4.20
N ALA A 192 -15.12 5.74 5.40
CA ALA A 192 -14.39 6.99 5.58
C ALA A 192 -12.93 6.90 5.10
N SER A 193 -12.31 5.73 5.21
CA SER A 193 -10.90 5.49 4.83
C SER A 193 -10.73 5.02 3.37
N LYS A 194 -11.83 4.75 2.67
CA LYS A 194 -11.85 4.14 1.32
C LYS A 194 -10.95 4.87 0.34
N GLU A 195 -11.08 6.19 0.22
CA GLU A 195 -10.28 6.98 -0.73
C GLU A 195 -8.77 6.91 -0.42
N SER A 196 -8.39 6.94 0.85
CA SER A 196 -6.99 6.81 1.25
C SER A 196 -6.42 5.45 0.87
N LEU A 197 -7.19 4.38 1.07
CA LEU A 197 -6.80 3.02 0.69
C LEU A 197 -6.71 2.84 -0.82
N GLU A 198 -7.67 3.39 -1.58
CA GLU A 198 -7.64 3.37 -3.05
C GLU A 198 -6.40 4.07 -3.61
N ASN A 199 -5.99 5.21 -3.04
CA ASN A 199 -4.77 5.90 -3.42
C ASN A 199 -3.50 5.09 -3.07
N LEU A 200 -3.48 4.40 -1.94
CA LEU A 200 -2.39 3.50 -1.56
C LEU A 200 -2.29 2.33 -2.54
N LEU A 201 -3.41 1.67 -2.84
CA LEU A 201 -3.46 0.58 -3.82
C LEU A 201 -3.06 1.07 -5.21
N GLY A 202 -3.47 2.29 -5.60
CA GLY A 202 -3.02 2.93 -6.83
C GLY A 202 -1.51 3.07 -6.92
N SER A 203 -0.82 3.39 -5.81
CA SER A 203 0.65 3.43 -5.82
C SER A 203 1.28 2.05 -6.05
N PHE A 204 0.71 0.99 -5.50
CA PHE A 204 1.16 -0.38 -5.78
C PHE A 204 0.94 -0.77 -7.24
N THR A 205 -0.23 -0.45 -7.80
CA THR A 205 -0.52 -0.68 -9.22
C THR A 205 0.51 0.03 -10.11
N ILE A 206 0.79 1.31 -9.84
CA ILE A 206 1.82 2.07 -10.59
C ILE A 206 3.20 1.39 -10.48
N PHE A 207 3.55 0.89 -9.30
CA PHE A 207 4.85 0.24 -9.07
C PHE A 207 4.97 -1.11 -9.80
N PHE A 208 3.92 -1.94 -9.81
CA PHE A 208 3.95 -3.27 -10.44
C PHE A 208 3.75 -3.23 -11.94
N ASP A 209 2.76 -2.47 -12.42
CA ASP A 209 2.39 -2.44 -13.84
C ASP A 209 3.23 -1.43 -14.64
N GLN A 210 3.84 -0.46 -13.98
CA GLN A 210 4.70 0.59 -14.55
C GLN A 210 4.10 1.24 -15.81
N PRO A 211 2.88 1.75 -15.77
CA PRO A 211 2.30 2.45 -16.91
C PRO A 211 3.14 3.69 -17.27
N PHE A 212 3.82 4.25 -16.29
CA PHE A 212 4.84 5.29 -16.41
C PHE A 212 5.88 5.15 -15.31
N THR A 213 7.04 5.78 -15.50
CA THR A 213 8.14 5.86 -14.52
C THR A 213 8.48 7.30 -14.18
N VAL A 214 9.24 7.50 -13.09
CA VAL A 214 9.80 8.82 -12.78
C VAL A 214 10.73 9.22 -13.92
N GLY A 215 10.53 10.43 -14.46
CA GLY A 215 11.22 10.94 -15.64
C GLY A 215 10.38 10.90 -16.91
N ASP A 216 9.26 10.17 -16.96
CA ASP A 216 8.37 10.18 -18.10
C ASP A 216 7.54 11.47 -18.16
N ILE A 217 7.24 11.91 -19.39
CA ILE A 217 6.23 12.94 -19.63
C ILE A 217 4.89 12.27 -19.84
N VAL A 218 3.92 12.59 -19.01
CA VAL A 218 2.57 12.01 -19.06
C VAL A 218 1.51 13.09 -19.20
N THR A 219 0.40 12.71 -19.84
CA THR A 219 -0.85 13.49 -19.82
C THR A 219 -1.93 12.71 -19.08
N VAL A 220 -2.51 13.31 -18.05
CA VAL A 220 -3.62 12.76 -17.27
C VAL A 220 -4.72 13.82 -17.16
N GLY A 221 -5.83 13.57 -17.85
CA GLY A 221 -6.86 14.61 -18.03
C GLY A 221 -6.26 15.84 -18.70
N ASN A 222 -6.36 17.01 -18.06
CA ASN A 222 -5.84 18.26 -18.58
C ASN A 222 -4.41 18.60 -18.11
N ILE A 223 -3.74 17.69 -17.42
CA ILE A 223 -2.42 17.92 -16.85
C ILE A 223 -1.38 17.18 -17.69
N THR A 224 -0.45 17.94 -18.29
CA THR A 224 0.70 17.39 -19.02
C THR A 224 1.98 17.84 -18.33
N GLY A 225 2.90 16.91 -18.08
CA GLY A 225 4.20 17.25 -17.49
C GLY A 225 5.08 16.05 -17.17
N LEU A 226 6.23 16.35 -16.61
CA LEU A 226 7.24 15.39 -16.19
C LEU A 226 6.87 14.80 -14.82
N VAL A 227 6.88 13.48 -14.70
CA VAL A 227 6.73 12.78 -13.43
C VAL A 227 7.99 12.95 -12.60
N GLU A 228 7.93 13.71 -11.49
CA GLU A 228 9.09 13.90 -10.61
C GLU A 228 9.17 12.84 -9.50
N LYS A 229 8.02 12.43 -8.98
CA LYS A 229 7.97 11.50 -7.84
C LYS A 229 6.63 10.79 -7.77
N VAL A 230 6.66 9.48 -7.57
CA VAL A 230 5.50 8.68 -7.15
C VAL A 230 5.57 8.50 -5.63
N GLY A 231 4.55 8.99 -4.92
CA GLY A 231 4.43 8.83 -3.47
C GLY A 231 3.36 7.81 -3.11
N PHE A 232 3.12 7.59 -1.81
CA PHE A 232 2.11 6.64 -1.32
C PHE A 232 0.67 6.98 -1.72
N ARG A 233 0.34 8.26 -1.74
CA ARG A 233 -1.03 8.73 -2.02
C ARG A 233 -1.14 9.49 -3.33
N SER A 234 -0.06 10.15 -3.76
CA SER A 234 -0.08 11.04 -4.92
C SER A 234 1.21 11.01 -5.69
N THR A 235 1.10 11.20 -7.00
CA THR A 235 2.19 11.41 -7.93
C THR A 235 2.39 12.90 -8.16
N ARG A 236 3.64 13.37 -8.17
CA ARG A 236 4.01 14.76 -8.43
C ARG A 236 4.42 14.91 -9.88
N ILE A 237 3.76 15.84 -10.58
CA ILE A 237 4.00 16.14 -11.98
C ILE A 237 4.44 17.60 -12.09
N ARG A 238 5.60 17.83 -12.75
CA ARG A 238 6.09 19.16 -13.10
C ARG A 238 5.57 19.53 -14.48
N THR A 239 4.69 20.51 -14.55
CA THR A 239 4.18 21.00 -15.84
C THR A 239 5.26 21.72 -16.65
N PHE A 240 4.99 21.97 -17.92
CA PHE A 240 5.91 22.75 -18.75
C PHE A 240 6.06 24.19 -18.28
N ASP A 241 5.03 24.75 -17.62
CA ASP A 241 5.08 26.07 -16.96
C ASP A 241 5.84 26.05 -15.63
N LYS A 242 6.52 24.91 -15.31
CA LYS A 242 7.30 24.72 -14.08
C LYS A 242 6.49 24.68 -12.79
N SER A 243 5.17 24.67 -12.85
CA SER A 243 4.33 24.44 -11.68
C SER A 243 4.37 22.97 -11.24
N LEU A 244 4.18 22.71 -9.96
CA LEU A 244 4.14 21.35 -9.40
C LEU A 244 2.70 20.97 -9.09
N VAL A 245 2.20 19.94 -9.77
CA VAL A 245 0.85 19.42 -9.56
C VAL A 245 0.92 18.07 -8.83
N SER A 246 0.14 17.93 -7.76
CA SER A 246 -0.02 16.66 -7.05
C SER A 246 -1.31 15.98 -7.49
N VAL A 247 -1.20 14.85 -8.15
CA VAL A 247 -2.33 14.05 -8.63
C VAL A 247 -2.50 12.83 -7.75
N PRO A 248 -3.69 12.54 -7.18
CA PRO A 248 -3.96 11.31 -6.43
C PRO A 248 -3.62 10.08 -7.27
N ASN A 249 -2.98 9.07 -6.67
CA ASN A 249 -2.56 7.87 -7.41
C ASN A 249 -3.75 7.08 -7.97
N LYS A 250 -4.88 7.07 -7.27
CA LYS A 250 -6.14 6.55 -7.80
C LYS A 250 -6.46 7.17 -9.16
N LYS A 251 -6.40 8.51 -9.26
CA LYS A 251 -6.69 9.22 -10.51
C LYS A 251 -5.67 8.91 -11.60
N MET A 252 -4.41 8.66 -11.24
CA MET A 252 -3.37 8.25 -12.21
C MET A 252 -3.62 6.86 -12.82
N VAL A 253 -4.30 5.98 -12.07
CA VAL A 253 -4.62 4.61 -12.51
C VAL A 253 -5.98 4.53 -13.20
N ASP A 254 -6.98 5.24 -12.69
CA ASP A 254 -8.36 5.17 -13.18
C ASP A 254 -8.59 6.02 -14.45
N ALA A 255 -7.82 7.09 -14.64
CA ALA A 255 -7.97 7.96 -15.81
C ALA A 255 -7.21 7.42 -17.03
N GLU A 256 -7.67 7.85 -18.22
CA GLU A 256 -6.88 7.66 -19.44
C GLU A 256 -5.56 8.41 -19.31
N LEU A 257 -4.47 7.65 -19.30
CA LEU A 257 -3.12 8.17 -19.18
C LEU A 257 -2.39 7.98 -20.52
N ASP A 258 -1.94 9.09 -21.12
CA ASP A 258 -1.07 9.07 -22.30
C ASP A 258 0.39 9.27 -21.85
N ASN A 259 1.22 8.23 -22.03
CA ASN A 259 2.64 8.29 -21.73
C ASN A 259 3.42 8.83 -22.95
N LEU A 260 3.59 10.15 -22.95
CA LEU A 260 4.34 10.84 -24.01
C LEU A 260 5.85 10.59 -23.94
N GLY A 261 6.36 10.12 -22.79
CA GLY A 261 7.78 9.79 -22.59
C GLY A 261 8.20 8.50 -23.29
N LYS A 262 7.25 7.58 -23.52
CA LYS A 262 7.50 6.28 -24.20
C LYS A 262 7.37 6.34 -25.73
N ARG A 263 7.27 7.53 -26.32
CA ARG A 263 7.21 7.67 -27.76
C ARG A 263 8.62 7.59 -28.37
N ASP A 264 8.79 6.71 -29.33
CA ASP A 264 10.04 6.60 -30.09
C ASP A 264 10.11 7.64 -31.20
N VAL A 265 8.96 7.98 -31.78
CA VAL A 265 8.83 8.91 -32.91
C VAL A 265 7.72 9.93 -32.65
N ARG A 266 7.86 11.09 -33.29
CA ARG A 266 6.87 12.17 -33.21
C ARG A 266 6.22 12.40 -34.56
N ARG A 267 4.88 12.37 -34.58
CA ARG A 267 4.07 12.60 -35.77
C ARG A 267 3.90 14.10 -36.03
N VAL A 268 4.16 14.49 -37.28
CA VAL A 268 3.77 15.79 -37.83
C VAL A 268 2.63 15.60 -38.81
N LYS A 269 1.59 16.41 -38.71
CA LYS A 269 0.46 16.43 -39.64
C LYS A 269 0.02 17.85 -39.85
N PHE A 270 -0.04 18.28 -41.11
CA PHE A 270 -0.60 19.56 -41.49
C PHE A 270 -1.09 19.55 -42.95
N TYR A 271 -1.78 20.59 -43.34
CA TYR A 271 -2.22 20.81 -44.73
C TYR A 271 -1.44 21.95 -45.36
N LEU A 272 -0.99 21.72 -46.60
CA LEU A 272 -0.41 22.72 -47.45
C LEU A 272 -1.45 23.16 -48.46
N GLY A 273 -1.90 24.41 -48.42
CA GLY A 273 -2.86 24.98 -49.37
C GLY A 273 -2.14 25.64 -50.54
N LEU A 274 -2.41 25.18 -51.77
CA LEU A 274 -1.95 25.80 -53.01
C LEU A 274 -3.10 26.57 -53.65
N THR A 275 -2.76 27.58 -54.47
CA THR A 275 -3.76 28.38 -55.22
C THR A 275 -4.49 27.52 -56.26
N TYR A 276 -5.72 27.88 -56.60
CA TYR A 276 -6.50 27.21 -57.62
C TYR A 276 -5.97 27.34 -59.06
N ASP A 277 -5.07 28.31 -59.30
CA ASP A 277 -4.40 28.47 -60.58
C ASP A 277 -3.26 27.42 -60.79
N THR A 278 -2.92 26.65 -59.78
CA THR A 278 -1.91 25.60 -59.86
C THR A 278 -2.38 24.47 -60.73
N LYS A 279 -1.61 24.17 -61.77
CA LYS A 279 -1.94 23.11 -62.75
C LYS A 279 -1.75 21.72 -62.13
N ILE A 280 -2.46 20.73 -62.66
CA ILE A 280 -2.41 19.35 -62.16
C ILE A 280 -0.99 18.77 -62.18
N ASP A 281 -0.21 19.05 -63.22
CA ASP A 281 1.14 18.54 -63.33
C ASP A 281 2.11 19.19 -62.33
N GLN A 282 1.87 20.47 -61.99
CA GLN A 282 2.59 21.15 -60.91
C GLN A 282 2.28 20.51 -59.54
N ILE A 283 1.00 20.25 -59.26
CA ILE A 283 0.58 19.57 -58.04
C ILE A 283 1.26 18.21 -57.90
N LYS A 284 1.21 17.38 -58.93
CA LYS A 284 1.86 16.07 -58.95
C LYS A 284 3.37 16.16 -58.68
N LYS A 285 4.02 17.14 -59.26
CA LYS A 285 5.46 17.36 -59.08
C LYS A 285 5.77 17.85 -57.68
N ILE A 286 5.04 18.82 -57.15
CA ILE A 286 5.17 19.31 -55.78
C ILE A 286 4.99 18.19 -54.78
N VAL A 287 3.94 17.35 -54.92
CA VAL A 287 3.66 16.20 -54.05
C VAL A 287 4.83 15.23 -54.04
N SER A 288 5.37 14.88 -55.25
CA SER A 288 6.49 13.96 -55.38
C SER A 288 7.78 14.53 -54.78
N GLU A 289 8.09 15.80 -55.00
CA GLU A 289 9.29 16.45 -54.47
C GLU A 289 9.24 16.56 -52.94
N ILE A 290 8.09 16.92 -52.36
CA ILE A 290 7.92 16.96 -50.90
C ILE A 290 8.01 15.55 -50.32
N GLU A 291 7.43 14.53 -50.95
CA GLU A 291 7.55 13.15 -50.51
C GLU A 291 9.00 12.67 -50.50
N ASN A 292 9.77 13.00 -51.53
CA ASN A 292 11.19 12.69 -51.64
C ASN A 292 12.04 13.47 -50.65
N LEU A 293 11.74 14.76 -50.41
CA LEU A 293 12.39 15.56 -49.38
C LEU A 293 12.23 14.91 -47.99
N ILE A 294 11.02 14.51 -47.62
CA ILE A 294 10.76 13.90 -46.33
C ILE A 294 11.47 12.56 -46.20
N LYS A 295 11.41 11.69 -47.21
CA LYS A 295 12.08 10.38 -47.22
C LYS A 295 13.58 10.45 -47.08
N ASN A 296 14.20 11.47 -47.65
CA ASN A 296 15.65 11.66 -47.67
C ASN A 296 16.19 12.47 -46.48
N HIS A 297 15.32 13.00 -45.63
CA HIS A 297 15.74 13.80 -44.47
C HIS A 297 16.27 12.87 -43.34
N LYS A 298 17.43 13.22 -42.76
CA LYS A 298 18.18 12.36 -41.82
C LYS A 298 17.39 11.94 -40.56
N LEU A 299 16.48 12.79 -40.08
CA LEU A 299 15.76 12.59 -38.86
C LEU A 299 14.28 12.25 -39.09
N THR A 300 13.84 11.96 -40.30
CA THR A 300 12.51 11.46 -40.59
C THR A 300 12.52 9.96 -40.86
N THR A 301 11.39 9.31 -40.65
CA THR A 301 11.22 7.91 -41.04
C THR A 301 10.78 7.83 -42.51
N GLU A 302 11.03 6.69 -43.16
CA GLU A 302 10.53 6.43 -44.53
C GLU A 302 8.99 6.46 -44.65
N ASN A 303 8.31 6.26 -43.51
CA ASN A 303 6.85 6.24 -43.44
C ASN A 303 6.29 7.68 -43.45
N CYS A 304 5.98 8.18 -44.64
CA CYS A 304 5.35 9.47 -44.86
C CYS A 304 4.17 9.38 -45.82
N MET A 305 3.31 10.37 -45.79
CA MET A 305 2.16 10.51 -46.69
C MET A 305 2.08 11.95 -47.16
N VAL A 306 2.18 12.17 -48.44
CA VAL A 306 1.96 13.47 -49.09
C VAL A 306 0.94 13.24 -50.22
N LYS A 307 -0.28 13.77 -50.05
CA LYS A 307 -1.37 13.53 -50.99
C LYS A 307 -2.23 14.77 -51.13
N PHE A 308 -2.61 15.10 -52.37
CA PHE A 308 -3.70 16.03 -52.64
C PHE A 308 -4.98 15.41 -52.11
N GLN A 309 -5.60 16.00 -51.09
CA GLN A 309 -6.68 15.38 -50.34
C GLN A 309 -8.05 16.00 -50.68
N GLU A 310 -8.14 17.33 -50.68
CA GLU A 310 -9.44 17.99 -50.83
C GLU A 310 -9.33 19.36 -51.52
N PHE A 311 -10.49 19.82 -52.05
CA PHE A 311 -10.66 21.17 -52.57
C PHE A 311 -11.21 22.04 -51.43
N GLY A 312 -10.35 22.89 -50.84
CA GLY A 312 -10.72 23.83 -49.78
C GLY A 312 -11.48 25.04 -50.34
N ALA A 313 -12.02 25.87 -49.43
CA ALA A 313 -12.78 27.07 -49.81
C ALA A 313 -11.97 28.07 -50.67
N SER A 314 -10.66 28.14 -50.45
CA SER A 314 -9.74 29.04 -51.14
C SER A 314 -8.40 28.35 -51.55
N SER A 315 -8.29 27.04 -51.42
CA SER A 315 -7.04 26.30 -51.58
C SER A 315 -7.23 24.89 -52.14
N LEU A 316 -6.19 24.39 -52.79
CA LEU A 316 -6.02 22.98 -53.13
C LEU A 316 -5.19 22.37 -51.99
N ASP A 317 -5.82 21.54 -51.15
CA ASP A 317 -5.22 21.09 -49.91
C ASP A 317 -4.43 19.78 -50.05
N ILE A 318 -3.15 19.85 -49.76
CA ILE A 318 -2.23 18.69 -49.77
C ILE A 318 -2.01 18.30 -48.31
N LEU A 319 -2.43 17.08 -47.96
CA LEU A 319 -2.12 16.48 -46.67
C LEU A 319 -0.67 16.03 -46.63
N ILE A 320 0.03 16.50 -45.60
CA ILE A 320 1.41 16.10 -45.30
C ILE A 320 1.45 15.44 -43.92
N VAL A 321 1.86 14.17 -43.88
CA VAL A 321 2.05 13.42 -42.63
C VAL A 321 3.43 12.78 -42.68
N TYR A 322 4.22 12.98 -41.65
CA TYR A 322 5.52 12.30 -41.50
C TYR A 322 5.84 12.12 -40.00
N PHE A 323 6.86 11.32 -39.74
CA PHE A 323 7.32 11.03 -38.39
C PHE A 323 8.76 11.43 -38.22
N VAL A 324 9.06 12.16 -37.14
CA VAL A 324 10.42 12.52 -36.75
C VAL A 324 10.95 11.45 -35.82
N ASN A 325 12.09 10.86 -36.13
CA ASN A 325 12.74 9.78 -35.39
C ASN A 325 13.54 10.35 -34.21
N SER A 326 12.83 11.02 -33.29
CA SER A 326 13.37 11.54 -32.06
C SER A 326 12.22 11.77 -31.03
N PRO A 327 12.43 11.43 -29.77
CA PRO A 327 11.50 11.78 -28.70
C PRO A 327 11.58 13.26 -28.29
N ASN A 328 12.67 13.97 -28.65
CA ASN A 328 12.94 15.34 -28.21
C ASN A 328 12.04 16.36 -28.90
N TRP A 329 11.64 17.36 -28.17
CA TRP A 329 10.83 18.47 -28.70
C TRP A 329 11.65 19.38 -29.59
N GLU A 330 12.90 19.60 -29.24
CA GLU A 330 13.83 20.45 -30.02
C GLU A 330 14.09 19.88 -31.39
N ASP A 331 14.39 18.59 -31.50
CA ASP A 331 14.59 17.89 -32.77
C ASP A 331 13.35 17.99 -33.67
N LEU A 332 12.14 17.75 -33.06
CA LEU A 332 10.89 17.90 -33.78
C LEU A 332 10.74 19.30 -34.41
N THR A 333 11.00 20.34 -33.61
CA THR A 333 10.82 21.75 -34.05
C THR A 333 11.84 22.14 -35.11
N ASN A 334 13.09 21.69 -34.98
CA ASN A 334 14.16 21.94 -35.97
C ASN A 334 13.85 21.25 -37.31
N VAL A 335 13.53 19.94 -37.26
CA VAL A 335 13.14 19.20 -38.47
C VAL A 335 11.92 19.81 -39.15
N LYS A 336 10.91 20.21 -38.36
CA LYS A 336 9.72 20.87 -38.93
C LYS A 336 10.05 22.20 -39.59
N GLN A 337 10.97 22.97 -39.05
CA GLN A 337 11.42 24.24 -39.61
C GLN A 337 12.18 24.01 -40.91
N GLU A 338 13.14 23.08 -40.92
CA GLU A 338 13.93 22.72 -42.11
C GLU A 338 13.04 22.26 -43.27
N ILE A 339 12.13 21.32 -43.00
CA ILE A 339 11.19 20.82 -44.00
C ILE A 339 10.27 21.94 -44.52
N ASN A 340 9.78 22.84 -43.65
CA ASN A 340 8.92 23.95 -44.06
C ASN A 340 9.66 24.93 -45.00
N PHE A 341 10.93 25.22 -44.74
CA PHE A 341 11.73 26.07 -45.64
C PHE A 341 11.92 25.42 -47.01
N GLU A 342 12.20 24.13 -47.04
CA GLU A 342 12.34 23.39 -48.29
C GLU A 342 11.00 23.25 -49.05
N ILE A 343 9.90 23.09 -48.37
CA ILE A 343 8.56 23.13 -48.99
C ILE A 343 8.32 24.49 -49.65
N MET A 344 8.72 25.60 -49.02
CA MET A 344 8.59 26.91 -49.64
C MET A 344 9.41 27.03 -50.91
N ASN A 345 10.61 26.45 -50.92
CA ASN A 345 11.47 26.43 -52.13
C ASN A 345 10.84 25.57 -53.24
N ILE A 346 10.32 24.39 -52.90
CA ILE A 346 9.64 23.46 -53.85
C ILE A 346 8.42 24.14 -54.48
N VAL A 347 7.55 24.77 -53.69
CA VAL A 347 6.36 25.43 -54.22
C VAL A 347 6.75 26.53 -55.21
N LYS A 348 7.71 27.41 -54.85
CA LYS A 348 8.20 28.50 -55.71
C LYS A 348 8.88 27.98 -56.98
N SER A 349 9.73 26.95 -56.90
CA SER A 349 10.45 26.40 -58.06
C SER A 349 9.53 25.71 -59.07
N ASN A 350 8.32 25.40 -58.68
CA ASN A 350 7.28 24.81 -59.52
C ASN A 350 6.26 25.85 -60.01
N ASP A 351 6.63 27.15 -59.98
CA ASP A 351 5.72 28.26 -60.39
C ASP A 351 4.33 28.17 -59.79
N SER A 352 4.25 27.85 -58.51
CA SER A 352 3.02 27.77 -57.74
C SER A 352 3.11 28.68 -56.51
N ASP A 353 1.97 29.08 -55.97
CA ASP A 353 1.89 29.95 -54.83
C ASP A 353 1.03 29.32 -53.69
N PHE A 354 1.33 29.80 -52.46
CA PHE A 354 0.51 29.44 -51.31
C PHE A 354 -0.84 30.16 -51.37
N ALA A 355 -1.90 29.42 -51.08
CA ALA A 355 -3.26 29.98 -51.05
C ALA A 355 -3.46 30.86 -49.84
N PHE A 356 -4.08 32.01 -50.09
CA PHE A 356 -4.56 32.92 -49.05
C PHE A 356 -6.09 32.85 -48.99
N PRO A 357 -6.72 33.11 -47.83
CA PRO A 357 -8.17 33.30 -47.76
C PRO A 357 -8.63 34.37 -48.75
N SER A 358 -9.46 33.97 -49.72
CA SER A 358 -9.92 34.84 -50.78
C SER A 358 -11.42 35.09 -50.67
N THR A 359 -11.85 36.32 -50.89
CA THR A 359 -13.27 36.69 -50.95
C THR A 359 -13.53 37.40 -52.27
N THR A 360 -14.50 36.92 -53.03
CA THR A 360 -14.92 37.60 -54.26
C THR A 360 -16.05 38.58 -53.97
N VAL A 361 -15.84 39.86 -54.28
CA VAL A 361 -16.86 40.89 -54.10
C VAL A 361 -17.41 41.31 -55.43
N TYR A 362 -18.69 41.08 -55.68
CA TYR A 362 -19.38 41.57 -56.88
C TYR A 362 -19.90 42.99 -56.60
N LEU A 363 -19.38 43.95 -57.32
CA LEU A 363 -19.88 45.35 -57.24
C LEU A 363 -20.91 45.54 -58.35
N GLU A 364 -22.19 45.66 -57.97
CA GLU A 364 -23.19 46.16 -58.89
C GLU A 364 -22.99 47.63 -59.15
N LYS A 365 -22.99 48.05 -60.41
CA LYS A 365 -22.89 49.46 -60.89
C LYS A 365 -24.21 50.12 -60.90
#